data_8db1d8fb144d2438c2e9261f35d6f423
#
_entry.id   8db1d8fb144d2438c2e9261f35d6f423
#
_cell.length_a   1.000
_cell.length_b   1.000
_cell.length_c   1.000
_cell.angle_alpha   90.00
_cell.angle_beta   90.00
_cell.angle_gamma   90.00
#
_symmetry.space_group_name_H-M   'P 1'
#
loop_
_entity.id
_entity.type
_entity.pdbx_description
1 polymer ?
#
loop_
_entity_poly.entity_id
_entity_poly.type
_entity_poly.pdbx_seq_one_letter_code
_entity_poly.pdbx_strand_id
1 'polypeptide(L)'
;MISNCFHKTKRPIVVSGPCSAESREQLFSTIDAIKDYVDAVRVGIWKPRTNPYSFQGIGEEGLEWISEIKKRHNLKIATEVANAEHIELALKNGIDILWIGARSTTNPFLVQEIA
;
A
#
# COMPACT_ATOMS: atom_id res chain seq x y z
N MET A 1 -7.97 -8.07 10.92
CA MET A 1 -8.81 -6.88 10.60
C MET A 1 -8.00 -5.61 10.80
N ILE A 2 -8.30 -4.60 10.02
CA ILE A 2 -7.61 -3.29 10.07
C ILE A 2 -7.59 -2.66 11.47
N SER A 3 -8.62 -2.91 12.25
CA SER A 3 -8.76 -2.44 13.64
C SER A 3 -7.63 -2.91 14.57
N ASN A 4 -6.93 -3.97 14.23
CA ASN A 4 -5.82 -4.49 15.04
C ASN A 4 -4.51 -3.73 14.76
N CYS A 5 -4.43 -2.99 13.66
CA CYS A 5 -3.24 -2.22 13.28
C CYS A 5 -3.16 -0.86 13.98
N PHE A 6 -4.26 -0.38 14.56
CA PHE A 6 -4.35 0.94 15.16
C PHE A 6 -4.84 0.87 16.60
N HIS A 7 -4.30 1.73 17.44
CA HIS A 7 -4.86 1.94 18.76
C HIS A 7 -6.28 2.54 18.66
N LYS A 8 -7.17 2.13 19.55
CA LYS A 8 -8.53 2.71 19.61
C LYS A 8 -8.43 4.22 19.81
N THR A 9 -8.90 4.96 18.83
CA THR A 9 -8.98 6.42 18.88
C THR A 9 -10.44 6.87 18.88
N LYS A 10 -10.71 8.06 19.43
CA LYS A 10 -12.04 8.69 19.39
C LYS A 10 -12.31 9.42 18.07
N ARG A 11 -11.31 9.52 17.18
CA ARG A 11 -11.40 10.15 15.87
C ARG A 11 -11.32 9.11 14.76
N PRO A 12 -11.76 9.42 13.54
CA PRO A 12 -11.58 8.54 12.38
C PRO A 12 -10.09 8.26 12.11
N ILE A 13 -9.79 7.05 11.67
CA ILE A 13 -8.48 6.67 11.16
C ILE A 13 -8.31 7.28 9.78
N VAL A 14 -7.21 7.97 9.55
CA VAL A 14 -6.89 8.61 8.28
C VAL A 14 -5.82 7.81 7.54
N VAL A 15 -6.17 7.29 6.38
CA VAL A 15 -5.25 6.63 5.45
C VAL A 15 -5.19 7.47 4.17
N SER A 16 -4.02 7.98 3.83
CA SER A 16 -3.83 8.82 2.65
C SER A 16 -2.48 8.55 1.99
N GLY A 17 -2.32 8.97 0.75
CA GLY A 17 -1.10 8.80 -0.01
C GLY A 17 -1.38 8.62 -1.50
N PRO A 18 -0.34 8.50 -2.34
CA PRO A 18 -0.51 8.40 -3.78
C PRO A 18 -1.26 7.11 -4.17
N CYS A 19 -2.22 7.25 -5.07
CA CYS A 19 -2.89 6.09 -5.68
C CYS A 19 -1.90 5.22 -6.45
N SER A 20 -0.93 5.86 -7.09
CA SER A 20 0.18 5.22 -7.78
C SER A 20 1.49 5.93 -7.43
N ALA A 21 2.47 5.19 -6.92
CA ALA A 21 3.83 5.68 -6.76
C ALA A 21 4.52 5.57 -8.12
N GLU A 22 4.84 6.70 -8.74
CA GLU A 22 5.38 6.75 -10.09
C GLU A 22 6.87 7.13 -10.12
N SER A 23 7.32 7.86 -9.12
CA SER A 23 8.72 8.19 -8.90
C SER A 23 9.03 8.30 -7.41
N ARG A 24 10.31 8.13 -7.09
CA ARG A 24 10.80 8.30 -5.72
C ARG A 24 10.53 9.73 -5.20
N GLU A 25 10.81 10.74 -6.01
CA GLU A 25 10.58 12.15 -5.65
C GLU A 25 9.12 12.44 -5.36
N GLN A 26 8.21 11.99 -6.22
CA GLN A 26 6.77 12.15 -6.02
C GLN A 26 6.34 11.50 -4.70
N LEU A 27 6.76 10.27 -4.45
CA LEU A 27 6.37 9.53 -3.26
C LEU A 27 6.87 10.20 -1.98
N PHE A 28 8.16 10.52 -1.90
CA PHE A 28 8.76 11.12 -0.71
C PHE A 28 8.23 12.52 -0.44
N SER A 29 8.06 13.34 -1.48
CA SER A 29 7.45 14.68 -1.36
C SER A 29 6.02 14.60 -0.83
N THR A 30 5.22 13.65 -1.31
CA THR A 30 3.85 13.44 -0.83
C THR A 30 3.85 13.03 0.64
N ILE A 31 4.69 12.07 1.02
CA ILE A 31 4.76 11.59 2.40
C ILE A 31 5.21 12.69 3.36
N ASP A 32 6.22 13.46 2.98
CA ASP A 32 6.69 14.58 3.81
C ASP A 32 5.59 15.62 4.05
N ALA A 33 4.70 15.83 3.08
CA ALA A 33 3.59 16.75 3.21
C ALA A 33 2.46 16.23 4.12
N ILE A 34 2.22 14.92 4.20
CA ILE A 34 1.05 14.35 4.88
C ILE A 34 1.36 13.57 6.16
N LYS A 35 2.61 13.22 6.42
CA LYS A 35 3.03 12.30 7.50
C LYS A 35 2.48 12.65 8.89
N ASP A 36 2.31 13.92 9.20
CA ASP A 36 1.83 14.39 10.50
C ASP A 36 0.30 14.37 10.63
N TYR A 37 -0.42 14.10 9.54
CA TYR A 37 -1.88 14.16 9.45
C TYR A 37 -2.54 12.79 9.23
N VAL A 38 -1.76 11.73 9.09
CA VAL A 38 -2.26 10.39 8.74
C VAL A 38 -1.87 9.35 9.77
N ASP A 39 -2.68 8.31 9.90
CA ASP A 39 -2.40 7.14 10.73
C ASP A 39 -1.68 6.05 9.92
N ALA A 40 -1.92 6.01 8.62
CA ALA A 40 -1.21 5.16 7.67
C ALA A 40 -1.08 5.85 6.32
N VAL A 41 -0.02 5.50 5.60
CA VAL A 41 0.21 5.97 4.23
C VAL A 41 -0.13 4.84 3.26
N ARG A 42 -0.98 5.13 2.28
CA ARG A 42 -1.16 4.23 1.15
C ARG A 42 -0.09 4.49 0.08
N VAL A 43 0.48 3.43 -0.46
CA VAL A 43 1.49 3.49 -1.52
C VAL A 43 1.13 2.44 -2.57
N GLY A 44 0.53 2.86 -3.66
CA GLY A 44 0.16 1.94 -4.75
C GLY A 44 1.38 1.65 -5.63
N ILE A 45 2.01 0.49 -5.43
CA ILE A 45 3.16 0.04 -6.24
C ILE A 45 2.76 -0.99 -7.30
N TRP A 46 1.70 -1.73 -7.08
CA TRP A 46 1.07 -2.62 -8.05
C TRP A 46 -0.30 -2.06 -8.41
N LYS A 47 -0.53 -1.87 -9.72
CA LYS A 47 -1.76 -1.27 -10.25
C LYS A 47 -2.34 -2.17 -11.34
N PRO A 48 -3.04 -3.27 -10.97
CA PRO A 48 -3.67 -4.11 -11.95
C PRO A 48 -4.69 -3.31 -12.76
N ARG A 49 -4.52 -3.31 -14.08
CA ARG A 49 -5.36 -2.56 -15.02
C ARG A 49 -6.02 -3.50 -16.00
N THR A 50 -7.25 -3.18 -16.39
CA THR A 50 -7.94 -3.90 -17.45
C THR A 50 -7.34 -3.65 -18.82
N ASN A 51 -6.79 -2.44 -19.04
CA ASN A 51 -6.04 -2.11 -20.25
C ASN A 51 -4.55 -2.45 -20.05
N PRO A 52 -4.00 -3.44 -20.81
CA PRO A 52 -2.61 -3.86 -20.65
C PRO A 52 -1.59 -2.80 -21.06
N TYR A 53 -1.98 -1.77 -21.78
CA TYR A 53 -1.11 -0.66 -22.16
C TYR A 53 -1.05 0.46 -21.11
N SER A 54 -1.88 0.40 -20.08
CA SER A 54 -1.84 1.34 -18.96
C SER A 54 -0.66 1.02 -18.02
N PHE A 55 -0.21 2.04 -17.29
CA PHE A 55 0.81 1.86 -16.25
C PHE A 55 0.37 0.86 -15.18
N GLN A 56 1.09 -0.23 -15.04
CA GLN A 56 0.76 -1.35 -14.13
C GLN A 56 1.32 -1.17 -12.71
N GLY A 57 1.92 -0.02 -12.43
CA GLY A 57 2.62 0.26 -11.17
C GLY A 57 4.14 0.13 -11.31
N ILE A 58 4.86 0.70 -10.34
CA ILE A 58 6.33 0.63 -10.31
C ILE A 58 6.84 -0.76 -9.91
N GLY A 59 6.00 -1.56 -9.27
CA GLY A 59 6.35 -2.92 -8.87
C GLY A 59 7.36 -2.99 -7.73
N GLU A 60 8.27 -3.96 -7.83
CA GLU A 60 9.22 -4.28 -6.76
C GLU A 60 10.18 -3.14 -6.41
N GLU A 61 10.52 -2.27 -7.35
CA GLU A 61 11.34 -1.08 -7.07
C GLU A 61 10.69 -0.21 -5.97
N GLY A 62 9.36 -0.15 -5.96
CA GLY A 62 8.62 0.56 -4.92
C GLY A 62 8.78 -0.03 -3.52
N LEU A 63 9.12 -1.31 -3.39
CA LEU A 63 9.38 -1.94 -2.09
C LEU A 63 10.63 -1.35 -1.41
N GLU A 64 11.64 -1.01 -2.18
CA GLU A 64 12.85 -0.34 -1.66
C GLU A 64 12.49 1.04 -1.11
N TRP A 65 11.67 1.80 -1.83
CA TRP A 65 11.18 3.11 -1.37
C TRP A 65 10.34 2.99 -0.09
N ILE A 66 9.46 2.00 -0.02
CA ILE A 66 8.65 1.73 1.17
C ILE A 66 9.54 1.39 2.37
N SER A 67 10.54 0.55 2.17
CA SER A 67 11.51 0.20 3.21
C SER A 67 12.22 1.44 3.76
N GLU A 68 12.63 2.35 2.89
CA GLU A 68 13.28 3.61 3.28
C GLU A 68 12.31 4.53 4.05
N ILE A 69 11.06 4.63 3.62
CA ILE A 69 10.03 5.40 4.32
C ILE A 69 9.83 4.88 5.74
N LYS A 70 9.73 3.57 5.91
CA LYS A 70 9.57 2.95 7.23
C LYS A 70 10.77 3.18 8.15
N LYS A 71 11.97 3.26 7.60
CA LYS A 71 13.19 3.61 8.38
C LYS A 71 13.22 5.07 8.81
N ARG A 72 12.70 5.98 7.98
CA ARG A 72 12.71 7.42 8.26
C ARG A 72 11.54 7.86 9.15
N HIS A 73 10.40 7.19 9.03
CA HIS A 73 9.15 7.58 9.67
C HIS A 73 8.51 6.37 10.35
N ASN A 74 7.95 6.58 11.53
CA ASN A 74 7.15 5.55 12.21
C ASN A 74 5.72 5.54 11.67
N LEU A 75 5.57 5.19 10.39
CA LEU A 75 4.29 5.16 9.67
C LEU A 75 3.88 3.72 9.34
N LYS A 76 2.58 3.44 9.45
CA LYS A 76 1.98 2.25 8.87
C LYS A 76 1.88 2.42 7.36
N ILE A 77 2.18 1.36 6.62
CA ILE A 77 2.11 1.37 5.16
C ILE A 77 1.04 0.41 4.67
N ALA A 78 0.24 0.89 3.74
CA ALA A 78 -0.79 0.12 3.07
C ALA A 78 -0.52 0.02 1.57
N THR A 79 -0.74 -1.13 0.95
CA THR A 79 -0.61 -1.32 -0.50
C THR A 79 -1.68 -2.24 -1.07
N GLU A 80 -1.95 -2.10 -2.36
CA GLU A 80 -2.81 -3.00 -3.11
C GLU A 80 -2.02 -4.26 -3.49
N VAL A 81 -2.67 -5.41 -3.40
CA VAL A 81 -2.14 -6.69 -3.89
C VAL A 81 -3.12 -7.32 -4.88
N ALA A 82 -2.59 -8.04 -5.87
CA ALA A 82 -3.39 -8.63 -6.93
C ALA A 82 -3.16 -10.14 -7.12
N ASN A 83 -2.17 -10.71 -6.44
CA ASN A 83 -1.84 -12.13 -6.51
C ASN A 83 -1.04 -12.56 -5.27
N ALA A 84 -0.79 -13.86 -5.13
CA ALA A 84 -0.05 -14.44 -4.00
C ALA A 84 1.39 -13.91 -3.90
N GLU A 85 2.07 -13.71 -5.02
CA GLU A 85 3.43 -13.17 -5.04
C GLU A 85 3.50 -11.75 -4.46
N HIS A 86 2.54 -10.89 -4.80
CA HIS A 86 2.43 -9.56 -4.19
C HIS A 86 2.23 -9.64 -2.68
N ILE A 87 1.44 -10.59 -2.19
CA ILE A 87 1.21 -10.81 -0.76
C ILE A 87 2.52 -11.18 -0.07
N GLU A 88 3.24 -12.18 -0.60
CA GLU A 88 4.53 -12.60 -0.06
C GLU A 88 5.54 -11.45 0.00
N LEU A 89 5.72 -10.75 -1.10
CA LEU A 89 6.65 -9.61 -1.21
C LEU A 89 6.27 -8.49 -0.24
N ALA A 90 4.99 -8.18 -0.12
CA ALA A 90 4.51 -7.15 0.80
C ALA A 90 4.81 -7.50 2.25
N LEU A 91 4.50 -8.73 2.67
CA LEU A 91 4.76 -9.20 4.03
C LEU A 91 6.25 -9.25 4.34
N LYS A 92 7.05 -9.76 3.42
CA LYS A 92 8.52 -9.81 3.55
C LYS A 92 9.16 -8.44 3.73
N ASN A 93 8.57 -7.41 3.12
CA ASN A 93 9.06 -6.02 3.20
C ASN A 93 8.38 -5.21 4.32
N GLY A 94 7.62 -5.85 5.20
CA GLY A 94 7.05 -5.23 6.38
C GLY A 94 5.89 -4.26 6.10
N ILE A 95 5.16 -4.47 5.01
CA ILE A 95 3.93 -3.72 4.74
C ILE A 95 2.86 -4.14 5.75
N ASP A 96 2.21 -3.17 6.36
CA ASP A 96 1.33 -3.40 7.52
C ASP A 96 -0.11 -3.72 7.12
N ILE A 97 -0.57 -3.19 5.99
CA ILE A 97 -1.95 -3.29 5.55
C ILE A 97 -1.99 -3.66 4.07
N LEU A 98 -2.74 -4.70 3.73
CA LEU A 98 -2.98 -5.11 2.36
C LEU A 98 -4.44 -4.90 2.00
N TRP A 99 -4.72 -4.44 0.77
CA TRP A 99 -6.08 -4.42 0.26
C TRP A 99 -6.16 -5.03 -1.13
N ILE A 100 -7.34 -5.49 -1.48
CA ILE A 100 -7.69 -5.99 -2.81
C ILE A 100 -8.43 -4.89 -3.55
N GLY A 101 -7.96 -4.55 -4.75
CA GLY A 101 -8.65 -3.60 -5.62
C GLY A 101 -10.03 -4.11 -6.07
N ALA A 102 -10.97 -3.20 -6.34
CA ALA A 102 -12.34 -3.53 -6.68
C ALA A 102 -12.46 -4.57 -7.81
N ARG A 103 -11.60 -4.47 -8.83
CA ARG A 103 -11.60 -5.41 -9.98
C ARG A 103 -11.13 -6.82 -9.64
N SER A 104 -10.43 -6.98 -8.53
CA SER A 104 -9.88 -8.27 -8.07
C SER A 104 -10.75 -8.95 -7.00
N THR A 105 -11.76 -8.27 -6.48
CA THR A 105 -12.65 -8.80 -5.42
C THR A 105 -13.53 -9.96 -5.89
N THR A 106 -13.70 -10.12 -7.19
CA THR A 106 -14.43 -11.24 -7.80
C THR A 106 -13.59 -12.52 -7.93
N ASN A 107 -12.29 -12.46 -7.60
CA ASN A 107 -11.42 -13.62 -7.62
C ASN A 107 -11.42 -14.30 -6.23
N PRO A 108 -12.15 -15.41 -6.04
CA PRO A 108 -12.27 -16.05 -4.73
C PRO A 108 -10.95 -16.62 -4.22
N PHE A 109 -10.04 -17.02 -5.11
CA PHE A 109 -8.73 -17.55 -4.72
C PHE A 109 -7.86 -16.45 -4.10
N LEU A 110 -7.84 -15.26 -4.69
CA LEU A 110 -7.11 -14.13 -4.14
C LEU A 110 -7.71 -13.65 -2.80
N VAL A 111 -9.04 -13.59 -2.72
CA VAL A 111 -9.73 -13.23 -1.47
C VAL A 111 -9.39 -14.21 -0.35
N GLN A 112 -9.34 -15.50 -0.65
CA GLN A 112 -8.96 -16.52 0.31
C GLN A 112 -7.48 -16.43 0.72
N GLU A 113 -6.61 -16.17 -0.23
CA GLU A 113 -5.15 -16.05 0.02
C GLU A 113 -4.82 -14.90 0.94
N ILE A 114 -5.47 -13.75 0.75
CA ILE A 114 -5.21 -12.57 1.59
C ILE A 114 -5.84 -12.67 2.98
N ALA A 115 -6.89 -13.46 3.14
CA ALA A 115 -7.58 -13.62 4.41
C ALA A 115 -6.75 -14.41 5.42
#